data_7605aee33e9d998efcc4b93d5f08fa4a
#
_entry.id   7605aee33e9d998efcc4b93d5f08fa4a
#
_cell.length_a   1.000
_cell.length_b   1.000
_cell.length_c   1.000
_cell.angle_alpha   90.00
_cell.angle_beta   90.00
_cell.angle_gamma   90.00
#
_symmetry.space_group_name_H-M   'P 1'
#
loop_
_entity.id
_entity.type
_entity.pdbx_description
1 polymer ?
#
loop_
_entity_poly.entity_id
_entity_poly.type
_entity_poly.pdbx_seq_one_letter_code
_entity_poly.pdbx_strand_id
1 'polypeptide(L)'
;MIDSSRGFTLERLLDATPEQVWAAWTDADEVAEWWHPADATTPRESVSVDARVDGRYAYTMVNQATGEEYPTGGQYLEVVPHDRLVFTWGNPGADPEDTPVATVTIASAGDLTRLTFDLRGVDGMAGDESFYDGWASALDSLVAHLGQTAVHG
;
A
#
# COMPACT_ATOMS: atom_id res chain seq x y z
N MET A 1 -12.70 17.34 -6.06
CA MET A 1 -11.55 17.50 -5.13
C MET A 1 -11.82 16.72 -3.86
N ILE A 2 -10.84 15.97 -3.40
CA ILE A 2 -10.99 15.20 -2.16
C ILE A 2 -10.93 16.12 -0.93
N ASP A 3 -11.55 15.67 0.16
CA ASP A 3 -11.50 16.38 1.43
C ASP A 3 -10.33 15.81 2.25
N SER A 4 -9.20 16.50 2.25
CA SER A 4 -7.99 16.03 2.91
C SER A 4 -8.06 16.12 4.45
N SER A 5 -9.13 16.70 4.99
CA SER A 5 -9.36 16.67 6.44
C SER A 5 -9.91 15.32 6.89
N ARG A 6 -10.41 14.51 5.95
CA ARG A 6 -10.94 13.17 6.21
C ARG A 6 -9.87 12.13 5.90
N GLY A 7 -9.67 11.19 6.80
CA GLY A 7 -8.69 10.14 6.58
C GLY A 7 -8.30 9.45 7.87
N PHE A 8 -7.28 8.60 7.77
CA PHE A 8 -6.77 7.87 8.92
C PHE A 8 -5.30 7.57 8.72
N THR A 9 -4.63 7.22 9.82
CA THR A 9 -3.20 6.89 9.82
C THR A 9 -3.00 5.55 10.50
N LEU A 10 -2.21 4.69 9.88
CA LEU A 10 -1.78 3.40 10.42
C LEU A 10 -0.27 3.38 10.53
N GLU A 11 0.24 2.70 11.55
CA GLU A 11 1.69 2.57 11.77
C GLU A 11 2.04 1.12 12.05
N ARG A 12 3.17 0.68 11.51
CA ARG A 12 3.70 -0.67 11.73
C ARG A 12 5.19 -0.63 11.93
N LEU A 13 5.70 -1.49 12.81
CA LEU A 13 7.12 -1.74 12.94
C LEU A 13 7.44 -3.01 12.17
N LEU A 14 8.43 -2.92 11.28
CA LEU A 14 8.79 -3.99 10.37
C LEU A 14 10.18 -4.51 10.68
N ASP A 15 10.33 -5.83 10.72
CA ASP A 15 11.62 -6.48 10.89
C ASP A 15 12.33 -6.58 9.55
N ALA A 16 12.69 -5.42 9.00
CA ALA A 16 13.27 -5.28 7.67
C ALA A 16 14.03 -3.96 7.60
N THR A 17 14.91 -3.83 6.61
CA THR A 17 15.62 -2.57 6.35
C THR A 17 14.72 -1.60 5.58
N PRO A 18 15.01 -0.27 5.62
CA PRO A 18 14.27 0.68 4.79
C PRO A 18 14.29 0.33 3.30
N GLU A 19 15.38 -0.22 2.79
CA GLU A 19 15.47 -0.65 1.40
C GLU A 19 14.51 -1.81 1.10
N GLN A 20 14.39 -2.76 2.02
CA GLN A 20 13.46 -3.88 1.87
C GLN A 20 12.01 -3.40 1.91
N VAL A 21 11.71 -2.46 2.80
CA VAL A 21 10.37 -1.86 2.90
C VAL A 21 10.04 -1.10 1.62
N TRP A 22 11.00 -0.32 1.12
CA TRP A 22 10.81 0.42 -0.14
C TRP A 22 10.52 -0.53 -1.30
N ALA A 23 11.29 -1.60 -1.43
CA ALA A 23 11.09 -2.58 -2.49
C ALA A 23 9.70 -3.22 -2.40
N ALA A 24 9.21 -3.48 -1.20
CA ALA A 24 7.88 -4.06 -1.01
C ALA A 24 6.76 -3.18 -1.59
N TRP A 25 6.97 -1.88 -1.64
CA TRP A 25 5.99 -0.93 -2.18
C TRP A 25 6.18 -0.61 -3.66
N THR A 26 7.38 -0.82 -4.21
CA THR A 26 7.73 -0.34 -5.55
C THR A 26 8.12 -1.46 -6.53
N ASP A 27 8.33 -2.67 -6.05
CA ASP A 27 8.65 -3.82 -6.89
C ASP A 27 7.36 -4.61 -7.13
N ALA A 28 7.02 -4.83 -8.41
CA ALA A 28 5.79 -5.50 -8.78
C ALA A 28 5.70 -6.93 -8.22
N ASP A 29 6.81 -7.66 -8.16
CA ASP A 29 6.83 -9.00 -7.59
C ASP A 29 6.50 -8.97 -6.10
N GLU A 30 7.01 -7.97 -5.38
CA GLU A 30 6.74 -7.81 -3.96
C GLU A 30 5.30 -7.36 -3.72
N VAL A 31 4.81 -6.40 -4.50
CA VAL A 31 3.43 -5.90 -4.38
C VAL A 31 2.42 -7.03 -4.49
N ALA A 32 2.62 -7.95 -5.42
CA ALA A 32 1.72 -9.08 -5.63
C ALA A 32 1.60 -9.98 -4.39
N GLU A 33 2.63 -10.01 -3.55
CA GLU A 33 2.68 -10.92 -2.40
C GLU A 33 1.88 -10.41 -1.20
N TRP A 34 1.76 -9.09 -1.00
CA TRP A 34 1.17 -8.58 0.23
C TRP A 34 0.05 -7.55 0.05
N TRP A 35 -0.03 -6.85 -1.08
CA TRP A 35 -0.93 -5.69 -1.20
C TRP A 35 -2.38 -6.13 -1.46
N HIS A 36 -2.97 -6.69 -0.42
CA HIS A 36 -4.37 -7.11 -0.42
C HIS A 36 -4.78 -7.45 1.01
N PRO A 37 -6.09 -7.36 1.35
CA PRO A 37 -6.57 -7.85 2.64
C PRO A 37 -6.53 -9.39 2.68
N ALA A 38 -6.70 -9.97 3.88
CA ALA A 38 -6.51 -11.39 4.10
C ALA A 38 -7.44 -12.29 3.28
N ASP A 39 -8.61 -11.79 2.88
CA ASP A 39 -9.60 -12.56 2.11
C ASP A 39 -9.43 -12.41 0.59
N ALA A 40 -8.36 -11.77 0.15
CA ALA A 40 -8.11 -11.52 -1.27
C ALA A 40 -6.69 -11.91 -1.66
N THR A 41 -6.46 -12.01 -2.95
CA THR A 41 -5.13 -12.20 -3.54
C THR A 41 -4.92 -11.14 -4.62
N THR A 42 -3.66 -10.92 -4.99
CA THR A 42 -3.29 -10.00 -6.07
C THR A 42 -2.45 -10.77 -7.07
N PRO A 43 -3.07 -11.29 -8.16
CA PRO A 43 -2.31 -12.05 -9.16
C PRO A 43 -1.17 -11.20 -9.74
N ARG A 44 0.01 -11.81 -9.86
CA ARG A 44 1.21 -11.10 -10.32
C ARG A 44 1.02 -10.46 -11.70
N GLU A 45 0.34 -11.15 -12.61
CA GLU A 45 0.11 -10.64 -13.96
C GLU A 45 -0.77 -9.39 -13.98
N SER A 46 -1.50 -9.10 -12.90
CA SER A 46 -2.32 -7.89 -12.81
C SER A 46 -1.52 -6.68 -12.32
N VAL A 47 -0.31 -6.88 -11.80
CA VAL A 47 0.48 -5.82 -11.17
C VAL A 47 1.38 -5.12 -12.18
N SER A 48 1.27 -3.80 -12.23
CA SER A 48 2.13 -2.94 -13.04
C SER A 48 2.57 -1.77 -12.16
N VAL A 49 3.87 -1.52 -12.07
CA VAL A 49 4.43 -0.46 -11.24
C VAL A 49 5.47 0.33 -12.02
N ASP A 50 5.29 1.65 -12.08
CA ASP A 50 6.27 2.57 -12.64
C ASP A 50 6.55 3.63 -11.57
N ALA A 51 7.43 3.30 -10.64
CA ALA A 51 7.64 4.06 -9.39
C ALA A 51 8.52 5.29 -9.63
N ARG A 52 7.96 6.29 -10.28
CA ARG A 52 8.57 7.59 -10.51
C ARG A 52 7.49 8.65 -10.46
N VAL A 53 7.86 9.90 -10.24
CA VAL A 53 6.91 11.01 -10.24
C VAL A 53 6.16 11.03 -11.57
N ASP A 54 4.84 11.13 -11.50
CA ASP A 54 3.90 11.07 -12.62
C ASP A 54 3.79 9.68 -13.27
N GLY A 55 4.55 8.68 -12.79
CA GLY A 55 4.36 7.29 -13.19
C GLY A 55 3.07 6.74 -12.60
N ARG A 56 2.64 5.59 -13.07
CA ARG A 56 1.40 4.97 -12.64
C ARG A 56 1.61 3.55 -12.15
N TYR A 57 0.70 3.09 -11.33
CA TYR A 57 0.65 1.70 -10.92
C TYR A 57 -0.77 1.19 -11.06
N ALA A 58 -0.90 -0.11 -11.20
CA ALA A 58 -2.21 -0.77 -11.22
C ALA A 58 -2.07 -2.21 -10.73
N TYR A 59 -3.11 -2.69 -10.10
CA TYR A 59 -3.22 -4.09 -9.67
C TYR A 59 -4.68 -4.45 -9.52
N THR A 60 -4.97 -5.76 -9.54
CA THR A 60 -6.32 -6.26 -9.34
C THR A 60 -6.34 -7.20 -8.16
N MET A 61 -7.20 -6.90 -7.18
CA MET A 61 -7.42 -7.81 -6.06
C MET A 61 -8.56 -8.76 -6.41
N VAL A 62 -8.43 -10.03 -6.02
CA VAL A 62 -9.45 -11.06 -6.27
C VAL A 62 -9.92 -11.63 -4.95
N ASN A 63 -11.23 -11.54 -4.69
CA ASN A 63 -11.81 -12.12 -3.49
C ASN A 63 -11.79 -13.65 -3.61
N GLN A 64 -11.19 -14.33 -2.62
CA GLN A 64 -11.00 -15.77 -2.66
C GLN A 64 -12.31 -16.56 -2.58
N ALA A 65 -13.31 -16.00 -1.91
CA ALA A 65 -14.60 -16.68 -1.71
C ALA A 65 -15.53 -16.54 -2.91
N THR A 66 -15.51 -15.38 -3.58
CA THR A 66 -16.46 -15.05 -4.64
C THR A 66 -15.83 -14.98 -6.03
N GLY A 67 -14.51 -14.82 -6.12
CA GLY A 67 -13.83 -14.59 -7.39
C GLY A 67 -14.04 -13.15 -7.93
N GLU A 68 -14.65 -12.28 -7.15
CA GLU A 68 -14.89 -10.90 -7.56
C GLU A 68 -13.59 -10.13 -7.68
N GLU A 69 -13.45 -9.34 -8.75
CA GLU A 69 -12.22 -8.60 -9.03
C GLU A 69 -12.39 -7.12 -8.72
N TYR A 70 -11.34 -6.54 -8.13
CA TYR A 70 -11.32 -5.13 -7.75
C TYR A 70 -10.10 -4.46 -8.39
N PRO A 71 -10.20 -3.97 -9.64
CA PRO A 71 -9.12 -3.24 -10.27
C PRO A 71 -8.83 -1.96 -9.50
N THR A 72 -7.56 -1.71 -9.22
CA THR A 72 -7.12 -0.58 -8.40
C THR A 72 -5.87 0.02 -9.02
N GLY A 73 -5.66 1.31 -8.84
CA GLY A 73 -4.47 1.95 -9.34
C GLY A 73 -4.39 3.42 -8.96
N GLY A 74 -3.40 4.09 -9.50
CA GLY A 74 -3.19 5.50 -9.24
C GLY A 74 -1.94 6.03 -9.88
N GLN A 75 -1.57 7.23 -9.46
CA GLN A 75 -0.42 7.96 -9.98
C GLN A 75 0.49 8.34 -8.82
N TYR A 76 1.81 8.21 -9.02
CA TYR A 76 2.79 8.64 -8.03
C TYR A 76 2.94 10.16 -8.08
N LEU A 77 2.81 10.80 -6.93
CA LEU A 77 2.92 12.24 -6.78
C LEU A 77 4.29 12.66 -6.24
N GLU A 78 4.89 11.81 -5.39
CA GLU A 78 6.20 12.05 -4.82
C GLU A 78 6.91 10.71 -4.63
N VAL A 79 8.17 10.63 -5.02
CA VAL A 79 8.97 9.41 -4.89
C VAL A 79 10.34 9.79 -4.35
N VAL A 80 10.57 9.51 -3.07
CA VAL A 80 11.86 9.73 -2.39
C VAL A 80 12.35 8.36 -1.92
N PRO A 81 13.27 7.73 -2.64
CA PRO A 81 13.68 6.35 -2.35
C PRO A 81 14.06 6.14 -0.89
N HIS A 82 13.54 5.07 -0.30
CA HIS A 82 13.79 4.61 1.07
C HIS A 82 13.26 5.55 2.16
N ASP A 83 12.50 6.59 1.78
CA ASP A 83 12.03 7.61 2.72
C ASP A 83 10.54 7.88 2.60
N ARG A 84 10.07 8.23 1.39
CA ARG A 84 8.69 8.69 1.24
C ARG A 84 8.11 8.36 -0.13
N LEU A 85 6.87 7.85 -0.12
CA LEU A 85 6.13 7.56 -1.34
C LEU A 85 4.72 8.15 -1.19
N VAL A 86 4.34 9.02 -2.12
CA VAL A 86 3.00 9.62 -2.15
C VAL A 86 2.32 9.23 -3.45
N PHE A 87 1.11 8.71 -3.36
CA PHE A 87 0.40 8.24 -4.54
C PHE A 87 -1.10 8.36 -4.35
N THR A 88 -1.83 8.47 -5.46
CA THR A 88 -3.30 8.37 -5.42
C THR A 88 -3.69 6.90 -5.37
N TRP A 89 -4.83 6.60 -4.75
CA TRP A 89 -5.31 5.23 -4.60
C TRP A 89 -6.81 5.17 -4.88
N GLY A 90 -7.18 4.46 -5.92
CA GLY A 90 -8.58 4.35 -6.32
C GLY A 90 -8.74 3.52 -7.58
N ASN A 91 -9.67 3.90 -8.45
CA ASN A 91 -9.86 3.21 -9.71
C ASN A 91 -8.75 3.56 -10.70
N PRO A 92 -8.27 2.59 -11.50
CA PRO A 92 -7.28 2.91 -12.54
C PRO A 92 -7.87 3.95 -13.51
N GLY A 93 -7.10 4.98 -13.80
CA GLY A 93 -7.53 6.03 -14.71
C GLY A 93 -8.37 7.13 -14.06
N ALA A 94 -8.64 7.06 -12.76
CA ALA A 94 -9.32 8.14 -12.05
C ALA A 94 -8.46 9.41 -12.05
N ASP A 95 -9.13 10.57 -12.02
CA ASP A 95 -8.45 11.86 -11.97
C ASP A 95 -7.71 11.98 -10.62
N PRO A 96 -6.39 12.26 -10.63
CA PRO A 96 -5.62 12.38 -9.37
C PRO A 96 -6.18 13.43 -8.41
N GLU A 97 -6.79 14.49 -8.92
CA GLU A 97 -7.37 15.54 -8.07
C GLU A 97 -8.61 15.08 -7.31
N ASP A 98 -9.29 14.04 -7.81
CA ASP A 98 -10.52 13.52 -7.23
C ASP A 98 -10.33 12.15 -6.58
N THR A 99 -9.09 11.73 -6.38
CA THR A 99 -8.75 10.40 -5.85
C THR A 99 -8.08 10.53 -4.49
N PRO A 100 -8.41 9.67 -3.51
CA PRO A 100 -7.71 9.67 -2.23
C PRO A 100 -6.20 9.58 -2.39
N VAL A 101 -5.47 10.21 -1.46
CA VAL A 101 -4.00 10.27 -1.50
C VAL A 101 -3.43 9.48 -0.33
N ALA A 102 -2.54 8.55 -0.64
CA ALA A 102 -1.81 7.77 0.36
C ALA A 102 -0.39 8.29 0.47
N THR A 103 0.08 8.46 1.70
CA THR A 103 1.47 8.83 1.99
C THR A 103 2.08 7.72 2.82
N VAL A 104 3.16 7.13 2.32
CA VAL A 104 3.95 6.13 3.01
C VAL A 104 5.25 6.76 3.44
N THR A 105 5.53 6.75 4.74
CA THR A 105 6.77 7.28 5.30
C THR A 105 7.55 6.13 5.93
N ILE A 106 8.84 6.05 5.63
CA ILE A 106 9.72 4.99 6.07
C ILE A 106 10.82 5.61 6.91
N ALA A 107 11.01 5.11 8.13
CA ALA A 107 12.03 5.62 9.04
C ALA A 107 12.69 4.50 9.82
N SER A 108 14.01 4.62 10.01
CA SER A 108 14.74 3.66 10.86
C SER A 108 14.29 3.78 12.32
N ALA A 109 14.14 2.64 12.98
CA ALA A 109 13.72 2.59 14.39
C ALA A 109 14.55 1.52 15.11
N GLY A 110 15.83 1.80 15.32
CA GLY A 110 16.77 0.83 15.85
C GLY A 110 17.03 -0.29 14.85
N ASP A 111 16.78 -1.53 15.25
CA ASP A 111 16.93 -2.70 14.37
C ASP A 111 15.70 -2.91 13.49
N LEU A 112 14.66 -2.09 13.67
CA LEU A 112 13.41 -2.18 12.93
C LEU A 112 13.25 -0.96 12.02
N THR A 113 12.23 -1.03 11.18
CA THR A 113 11.83 0.10 10.34
C THR A 113 10.39 0.46 10.69
N ARG A 114 10.15 1.75 10.94
CA ARG A 114 8.79 2.25 11.18
C ARG A 114 8.19 2.67 9.85
N LEU A 115 7.03 2.11 9.56
CA LEU A 115 6.24 2.50 8.39
C LEU A 115 5.00 3.23 8.88
N THR A 116 4.77 4.42 8.35
CA THR A 116 3.55 5.20 8.60
C THR A 116 2.77 5.29 7.29
N PHE A 117 1.52 4.84 7.32
CA PHE A 117 0.61 4.91 6.18
C PHE A 117 -0.50 5.89 6.51
N ASP A 118 -0.63 6.93 5.71
CA ASP A 118 -1.65 7.98 5.88
C ASP A 118 -2.51 8.04 4.61
N LEU A 119 -3.82 7.83 4.77
CA LEU A 119 -4.76 7.91 3.65
C LEU A 119 -5.70 9.07 3.88
N ARG A 120 -5.78 10.00 2.91
CA ARG A 120 -6.64 11.17 2.97
C ARG A 120 -7.64 11.15 1.82
N GLY A 121 -8.85 11.63 2.10
CA GLY A 121 -9.93 11.69 1.13
C GLY A 121 -11.06 10.70 1.39
N VAL A 122 -10.90 9.80 2.35
CA VAL A 122 -11.93 8.85 2.77
C VAL A 122 -11.85 8.67 4.27
N ASP A 123 -12.98 8.42 4.90
CA ASP A 123 -13.03 8.12 6.33
C ASP A 123 -12.74 6.65 6.58
N GLY A 124 -12.19 6.35 7.73
CA GLY A 124 -11.98 4.98 8.17
C GLY A 124 -11.74 4.92 9.67
N MET A 125 -12.18 3.83 10.29
CA MET A 125 -11.96 3.57 11.71
C MET A 125 -11.88 2.07 11.94
N ALA A 126 -11.23 1.67 13.02
CA ALA A 126 -11.11 0.26 13.36
C ALA A 126 -12.50 -0.38 13.49
N GLY A 127 -12.70 -1.51 12.82
CA GLY A 127 -13.97 -2.23 12.84
C GLY A 127 -14.95 -1.79 11.77
N ASP A 128 -14.54 -0.93 10.83
CA ASP A 128 -15.44 -0.44 9.77
C ASP A 128 -15.70 -1.46 8.67
N GLU A 129 -14.93 -2.55 8.64
CA GLU A 129 -15.01 -3.59 7.60
C GLU A 129 -14.90 -3.00 6.18
N SER A 130 -14.20 -1.88 6.04
CA SER A 130 -14.05 -1.15 4.78
C SER A 130 -12.60 -0.68 4.62
N PHE A 131 -12.37 0.60 4.37
CA PHE A 131 -11.03 1.12 4.04
C PHE A 131 -10.03 0.91 5.16
N TYR A 132 -10.39 1.24 6.40
CA TYR A 132 -9.46 1.09 7.52
C TYR A 132 -9.09 -0.38 7.73
N ASP A 133 -10.08 -1.24 7.88
CA ASP A 133 -9.84 -2.66 8.15
C ASP A 133 -9.14 -3.34 6.98
N GLY A 134 -9.48 -2.96 5.74
CA GLY A 134 -8.81 -3.47 4.55
C GLY A 134 -7.33 -3.11 4.52
N TRP A 135 -7.00 -1.85 4.78
CA TRP A 135 -5.60 -1.41 4.82
C TRP A 135 -4.86 -1.99 6.01
N ALA A 136 -5.51 -2.05 7.19
CA ALA A 136 -4.88 -2.67 8.36
C ALA A 136 -4.54 -4.13 8.08
N SER A 137 -5.43 -4.87 7.44
CA SER A 137 -5.20 -6.26 7.04
C SER A 137 -4.05 -6.38 6.02
N ALA A 138 -4.03 -5.49 5.02
CA ALA A 138 -2.96 -5.49 4.02
C ALA A 138 -1.59 -5.18 4.66
N LEU A 139 -1.55 -4.21 5.58
CA LEU A 139 -0.31 -3.88 6.28
C LEU A 139 0.15 -5.02 7.19
N ASP A 140 -0.77 -5.76 7.80
CA ASP A 140 -0.41 -6.94 8.57
C ASP A 140 0.17 -8.03 7.65
N SER A 141 -0.33 -8.15 6.42
CA SER A 141 0.25 -9.04 5.42
C SER A 141 1.66 -8.60 5.04
N LEU A 142 1.90 -7.30 4.95
CA LEU A 142 3.23 -6.75 4.70
C LEU A 142 4.19 -7.10 5.83
N VAL A 143 3.76 -6.96 7.09
CA VAL A 143 4.57 -7.33 8.25
C VAL A 143 4.96 -8.79 8.17
N ALA A 144 4.03 -9.68 7.87
CA ALA A 144 4.30 -11.12 7.76
C ALA A 144 5.25 -11.42 6.60
N HIS A 145 5.05 -10.78 5.46
CA HIS A 145 5.88 -10.96 4.26
C HIS A 145 7.34 -10.57 4.53
N LEU A 146 7.55 -9.37 5.09
CA LEU A 146 8.90 -8.89 5.37
C LEU A 146 9.53 -9.62 6.56
N GLY A 147 8.74 -10.00 7.54
CA GLY A 147 9.24 -10.79 8.67
C GLY A 147 9.79 -12.14 8.21
N GLN A 148 9.12 -12.80 7.29
CA GLN A 148 9.61 -14.06 6.72
C GLN A 148 10.92 -13.86 5.97
N THR A 149 11.02 -12.76 5.21
CA THR A 149 12.23 -12.41 4.48
C THR A 149 13.38 -12.15 5.44
N ALA A 150 13.14 -11.43 6.53
CA ALA A 150 14.16 -11.10 7.52
C ALA A 150 14.70 -12.33 8.25
N VAL A 151 13.83 -13.31 8.53
CA VAL A 151 14.21 -14.54 9.22
C VAL A 151 15.23 -15.35 8.43
N HIS A 152 15.22 -15.24 7.11
CA HIS A 152 16.14 -15.97 6.25
C HIS A 152 17.42 -15.20 5.95
N GLY A 153 17.50 -13.96 6.42
CA GLY A 153 18.65 -13.09 6.21
C GLY A 153 19.87 -13.44 7.04
#